data_cc4a785c4da0eb1a6abc031d2d67a4d8
#
_entry.id   cc4a785c4da0eb1a6abc031d2d67a4d8
#
_cell.length_a   1.000
_cell.length_b   1.000
_cell.length_c   1.000
_cell.angle_alpha   90.00
_cell.angle_beta   90.00
_cell.angle_gamma   90.00
#
_symmetry.space_group_name_H-M   'P 1'
#
loop_
_entity.id
_entity.type
_entity.pdbx_description
1 polymer ?
#
loop_
_entity_poly.entity_id
_entity_poly.type
_entity_poly.pdbx_seq_one_letter_code
_entity_poly.pdbx_strand_id
1 'polypeptide(L)'
;SYIGQVLPVTPNDSLAWAEITEVTIPARDEETDDHLRARLLNSNSWVAYGGNVADYLDMTSKIHDVGATQVYPTWDGAGTVKLVILNNDLMPASSTLVKKVKEEIDPEDKETQGYGLAPIDHRVTVTAPEAFTVNIAMNVTIADSVNVDTIKANIKNSLEEFFKSLRKDWDNVNPTVGRGYSMTIYRSKILSRVMMIVGVANATMPRLNGKDEDLQLVFN
;
A
#
# COMPACT_ATOMS: atom_id res chain seq x y z
N SER A 1 -15.26 -16.57 -9.84
CA SER A 1 -16.31 -15.89 -10.61
C SER A 1 -16.95 -16.87 -11.55
N TYR A 2 -18.27 -16.88 -11.65
CA TYR A 2 -19.00 -17.76 -12.55
C TYR A 2 -19.24 -17.04 -13.88
N ILE A 3 -18.91 -17.70 -14.99
CA ILE A 3 -19.25 -17.31 -16.37
C ILE A 3 -20.08 -18.44 -16.95
N GLY A 4 -21.19 -18.14 -17.58
CA GLY A 4 -22.05 -19.14 -18.21
C GLY A 4 -23.54 -18.83 -18.01
N GLN A 5 -24.37 -19.82 -18.35
CA GLN A 5 -25.81 -19.67 -18.34
C GLN A 5 -26.36 -19.42 -16.94
N VAL A 6 -27.27 -18.45 -16.83
CA VAL A 6 -28.04 -18.15 -15.60
C VAL A 6 -29.52 -18.31 -15.84
N LEU A 7 -30.24 -18.70 -14.80
CA LEU A 7 -31.69 -18.83 -14.81
C LEU A 7 -32.32 -17.77 -13.92
N PRO A 8 -33.45 -17.18 -14.31
CA PRO A 8 -34.17 -16.24 -13.47
C PRO A 8 -34.72 -16.97 -12.22
N VAL A 9 -34.63 -16.33 -11.08
CA VAL A 9 -35.22 -16.84 -9.81
C VAL A 9 -36.74 -16.88 -9.89
N THR A 10 -37.32 -15.91 -10.58
CA THR A 10 -38.76 -15.87 -10.88
C THR A 10 -38.94 -16.15 -12.37
N PRO A 11 -39.79 -17.10 -12.77
CA PRO A 11 -40.06 -17.37 -14.17
C PRO A 11 -40.50 -16.12 -14.91
N ASN A 12 -39.94 -15.90 -16.10
CA ASN A 12 -40.27 -14.79 -16.97
C ASN A 12 -40.43 -15.27 -18.39
N ASP A 13 -41.65 -15.29 -18.90
CA ASP A 13 -41.97 -15.80 -20.22
C ASP A 13 -41.36 -15.02 -21.38
N SER A 14 -40.89 -13.80 -21.11
CA SER A 14 -40.20 -12.93 -22.07
C SER A 14 -38.70 -13.17 -22.13
N LEU A 15 -38.12 -13.97 -21.23
CA LEU A 15 -36.70 -14.26 -21.16
C LEU A 15 -36.45 -15.73 -21.56
N ALA A 16 -36.05 -15.93 -22.80
CA ALA A 16 -35.76 -17.29 -23.31
C ALA A 16 -34.40 -17.83 -22.85
N TRP A 17 -33.44 -16.91 -22.65
CA TRP A 17 -32.06 -17.28 -22.34
C TRP A 17 -31.29 -16.11 -21.78
N ALA A 18 -30.39 -16.35 -20.82
CA ALA A 18 -29.46 -15.35 -20.27
C ALA A 18 -28.12 -16.00 -19.92
N GLU A 19 -27.05 -15.25 -20.13
CA GLU A 19 -25.69 -15.70 -19.86
C GLU A 19 -24.86 -14.55 -19.30
N ILE A 20 -24.00 -14.87 -18.32
CA ILE A 20 -22.92 -13.98 -17.88
C ILE A 20 -21.73 -14.21 -18.81
N THR A 21 -21.45 -13.26 -19.68
CA THR A 21 -20.34 -13.32 -20.63
C THR A 21 -19.03 -12.82 -20.03
N GLU A 22 -19.10 -11.89 -19.09
CA GLU A 22 -17.94 -11.32 -18.44
C GLU A 22 -18.29 -10.87 -17.01
N VAL A 23 -17.37 -11.03 -16.09
CA VAL A 23 -17.45 -10.45 -14.75
C VAL A 23 -16.52 -9.25 -14.71
N THR A 24 -17.06 -8.07 -14.92
CA THR A 24 -16.32 -6.80 -14.92
C THR A 24 -15.82 -6.40 -13.53
N ILE A 25 -16.58 -6.75 -12.50
CA ILE A 25 -16.23 -6.51 -11.10
C ILE A 25 -16.30 -7.87 -10.39
N PRO A 26 -15.17 -8.57 -10.18
CA PRO A 26 -15.18 -9.81 -9.44
C PRO A 26 -15.59 -9.59 -7.98
N ALA A 27 -16.22 -10.61 -7.39
CA ALA A 27 -16.46 -10.60 -5.96
C ALA A 27 -15.12 -10.50 -5.21
N ARG A 28 -15.08 -9.67 -4.17
CA ARG A 28 -13.95 -9.59 -3.25
C ARG A 28 -14.08 -10.69 -2.21
N ASP A 29 -12.94 -11.17 -1.72
CA ASP A 29 -12.93 -11.95 -0.51
C ASP A 29 -13.51 -11.12 0.63
N GLU A 30 -14.09 -11.79 1.62
CA GLU A 30 -14.64 -11.15 2.79
C GLU A 30 -13.57 -10.29 3.49
N GLU A 31 -13.91 -9.04 3.78
CA GLU A 31 -13.02 -8.13 4.51
C GLU A 31 -12.75 -8.72 5.90
N THR A 32 -11.49 -8.77 6.32
CA THR A 32 -11.16 -9.25 7.66
C THR A 32 -11.68 -8.28 8.73
N ASP A 33 -12.05 -8.81 9.91
CA ASP A 33 -12.52 -8.01 11.04
C ASP A 33 -11.54 -6.90 11.45
N ASP A 34 -10.24 -7.17 11.38
CA ASP A 34 -9.20 -6.18 11.69
C ASP A 34 -9.15 -5.06 10.67
N HIS A 35 -9.34 -5.37 9.38
CA HIS A 35 -9.39 -4.36 8.33
C HIS A 35 -10.67 -3.53 8.45
N LEU A 36 -11.83 -4.17 8.67
CA LEU A 36 -13.10 -3.49 8.91
C LEU A 36 -13.01 -2.56 10.12
N ARG A 37 -12.44 -3.04 11.24
CA ARG A 37 -12.25 -2.25 12.47
C ARG A 37 -11.35 -1.04 12.23
N ALA A 38 -10.21 -1.23 11.54
CA ALA A 38 -9.30 -0.14 11.20
C ALA A 38 -10.01 0.91 10.32
N ARG A 39 -10.77 0.49 9.30
CA ARG A 39 -11.53 1.38 8.41
C ARG A 39 -12.61 2.16 9.17
N LEU A 40 -13.35 1.50 10.07
CA LEU A 40 -14.38 2.16 10.88
C LEU A 40 -13.80 3.15 11.89
N LEU A 41 -12.66 2.83 12.52
CA LEU A 41 -11.98 3.75 13.43
C LEU A 41 -11.42 4.97 12.68
N ASN A 42 -10.88 4.77 11.48
CA ASN A 42 -10.35 5.84 10.65
C ASN A 42 -11.45 6.72 10.03
N SER A 43 -12.65 6.18 9.78
CA SER A 43 -13.75 6.91 9.16
C SER A 43 -14.20 8.12 9.98
N ASN A 44 -14.03 8.10 11.31
CA ASN A 44 -14.35 9.23 12.19
C ASN A 44 -13.26 10.30 12.24
N SER A 45 -12.06 9.99 11.79
CA SER A 45 -10.90 10.90 11.84
C SER A 45 -10.79 11.79 10.60
N TRP A 46 -11.43 11.37 9.50
CA TRP A 46 -11.30 12.02 8.20
C TRP A 46 -12.68 12.20 7.56
N VAL A 47 -13.17 13.41 7.54
CA VAL A 47 -14.44 13.72 6.88
C VAL A 47 -14.14 14.24 5.48
N ALA A 48 -14.70 13.57 4.47
CA ALA A 48 -14.63 13.96 3.08
C ALA A 48 -15.54 15.18 2.82
N TYR A 49 -14.98 16.26 2.25
CA TYR A 49 -15.68 17.53 2.04
C TYR A 49 -15.57 18.08 0.61
N GLY A 50 -15.25 17.26 -0.37
CA GLY A 50 -15.19 17.69 -1.76
C GLY A 50 -13.84 18.30 -2.15
N GLY A 51 -12.76 17.48 -2.13
CA GLY A 51 -11.44 17.83 -2.64
C GLY A 51 -10.35 18.00 -1.58
N ASN A 52 -10.58 17.55 -0.37
CA ASN A 52 -9.55 17.50 0.66
C ASN A 52 -8.72 16.19 0.58
N VAL A 53 -7.68 16.07 1.39
CA VAL A 53 -6.83 14.87 1.45
C VAL A 53 -7.65 13.60 1.72
N ALA A 54 -8.66 13.70 2.60
CA ALA A 54 -9.52 12.57 2.95
C ALA A 54 -10.33 12.06 1.76
N ASP A 55 -10.80 12.95 0.88
CA ASP A 55 -11.51 12.56 -0.34
C ASP A 55 -10.60 11.73 -1.26
N TYR A 56 -9.37 12.18 -1.48
CA TYR A 56 -8.42 11.45 -2.33
C TYR A 56 -8.05 10.08 -1.75
N LEU A 57 -7.90 9.98 -0.42
CA LEU A 57 -7.69 8.71 0.26
C LEU A 57 -8.92 7.79 0.11
N ASP A 58 -10.13 8.33 0.27
CA ASP A 58 -11.37 7.57 0.08
C ASP A 58 -11.54 7.11 -1.36
N MET A 59 -11.35 8.00 -2.34
CA MET A 59 -11.41 7.68 -3.78
C MET A 59 -10.44 6.57 -4.14
N THR A 60 -9.18 6.71 -3.78
CA THR A 60 -8.13 5.73 -4.13
C THR A 60 -8.33 4.39 -3.41
N SER A 61 -8.84 4.38 -2.18
CA SER A 61 -9.13 3.16 -1.43
C SER A 61 -10.20 2.28 -2.07
N LYS A 62 -11.06 2.86 -2.90
CA LYS A 62 -12.13 2.16 -3.63
C LYS A 62 -11.67 1.58 -4.96
N ILE A 63 -10.50 2.03 -5.48
CA ILE A 63 -9.95 1.51 -6.73
C ILE A 63 -9.29 0.16 -6.47
N HIS A 64 -9.71 -0.84 -7.24
CA HIS A 64 -9.15 -2.19 -7.13
C HIS A 64 -7.63 -2.18 -7.37
N ASP A 65 -6.89 -2.95 -6.57
CA ASP A 65 -5.43 -3.12 -6.55
C ASP A 65 -4.64 -1.96 -5.93
N VAL A 66 -5.26 -0.89 -5.46
CA VAL A 66 -4.59 0.15 -4.66
C VAL A 66 -4.58 -0.27 -3.20
N GLY A 67 -3.39 -0.45 -2.63
CA GLY A 67 -3.18 -0.88 -1.24
C GLY A 67 -2.91 0.26 -0.27
N ALA A 68 -2.22 1.31 -0.72
CA ALA A 68 -1.92 2.51 0.07
C ALA A 68 -1.70 3.71 -0.83
N THR A 69 -1.99 4.92 -0.33
CA THR A 69 -1.87 6.17 -1.08
C THR A 69 -1.30 7.28 -0.20
N GLN A 70 -0.28 7.96 -0.69
CA GLN A 70 0.16 9.26 -0.14
C GLN A 70 -0.40 10.38 -1.01
N VAL A 71 -0.90 11.44 -0.37
CA VAL A 71 -1.49 12.61 -1.03
C VAL A 71 -0.62 13.83 -0.78
N TYR A 72 -0.16 14.44 -1.85
CA TYR A 72 0.66 15.66 -1.81
C TYR A 72 -0.13 16.81 -2.43
N PRO A 73 -0.83 17.64 -1.60
CA PRO A 73 -1.55 18.79 -2.10
C PRO A 73 -0.59 19.90 -2.52
N THR A 74 -0.94 20.61 -3.59
CA THR A 74 -0.20 21.78 -4.11
C THR A 74 1.28 21.51 -4.41
N TRP A 75 1.62 20.28 -4.82
CA TRP A 75 2.99 19.82 -5.04
C TRP A 75 3.71 20.55 -6.18
N ASP A 76 2.95 21.04 -7.15
CA ASP A 76 3.42 21.82 -8.32
C ASP A 76 2.59 23.11 -8.51
N GLY A 77 2.23 23.76 -7.39
CA GLY A 77 1.45 24.99 -7.38
C GLY A 77 -0.04 24.77 -7.11
N ALA A 78 -0.80 25.87 -7.16
CA ALA A 78 -2.22 25.85 -6.85
C ALA A 78 -3.01 24.95 -7.79
N GLY A 79 -4.00 24.23 -7.27
CA GLY A 79 -4.86 23.32 -8.04
C GLY A 79 -4.19 21.99 -8.40
N THR A 80 -2.98 21.71 -7.93
CA THR A 80 -2.29 20.44 -8.22
C THR A 80 -2.31 19.48 -7.04
N VAL A 81 -2.53 18.21 -7.31
CA VAL A 81 -2.46 17.11 -6.33
C VAL A 81 -1.60 15.99 -6.91
N LYS A 82 -0.62 15.50 -6.14
CA LYS A 82 0.11 14.29 -6.50
C LYS A 82 -0.33 13.14 -5.61
N LEU A 83 -0.70 12.03 -6.22
CA LEU A 83 -1.00 10.77 -5.57
C LEU A 83 0.15 9.79 -5.83
N VAL A 84 0.76 9.29 -4.76
CA VAL A 84 1.77 8.24 -4.85
C VAL A 84 1.13 6.97 -4.32
N ILE A 85 1.11 5.89 -5.12
CA ILE A 85 0.32 4.70 -4.82
C ILE A 85 1.17 3.42 -4.73
N LEU A 86 0.81 2.56 -3.79
CA LEU A 86 1.26 1.19 -3.69
C LEU A 86 0.15 0.22 -4.13
N ASN A 87 0.55 -0.97 -4.59
CA ASN A 87 -0.40 -2.05 -4.85
C ASN A 87 -0.84 -2.76 -3.54
N ASN A 88 -1.72 -3.75 -3.64
CA ASN A 88 -2.23 -4.53 -2.49
C ASN A 88 -1.14 -5.29 -1.70
N ASP A 89 0.00 -5.57 -2.32
CA ASP A 89 1.16 -6.17 -1.65
C ASP A 89 2.05 -5.13 -0.96
N LEU A 90 1.63 -3.87 -0.96
CA LEU A 90 2.39 -2.72 -0.45
C LEU A 90 3.76 -2.58 -1.15
N MET A 91 3.77 -2.84 -2.45
CA MET A 91 4.90 -2.63 -3.35
C MET A 91 4.57 -1.49 -4.34
N PRO A 92 5.58 -0.88 -4.98
CA PRO A 92 5.33 0.15 -5.99
C PRO A 92 4.32 -0.30 -7.03
N ALA A 93 3.33 0.55 -7.32
CA ALA A 93 2.30 0.26 -8.31
C ALA A 93 2.89 0.08 -9.71
N SER A 94 2.33 -0.84 -10.49
CA SER A 94 2.70 -1.00 -11.89
C SER A 94 2.26 0.21 -12.72
N SER A 95 2.90 0.44 -13.86
CA SER A 95 2.50 1.50 -14.78
C SER A 95 1.04 1.36 -15.26
N THR A 96 0.55 0.15 -15.36
CA THR A 96 -0.86 -0.14 -15.70
C THR A 96 -1.81 0.31 -14.60
N LEU A 97 -1.47 0.03 -13.32
CA LEU A 97 -2.27 0.48 -12.19
C LEU A 97 -2.24 2.00 -12.05
N VAL A 98 -1.07 2.63 -12.24
CA VAL A 98 -0.93 4.10 -12.24
C VAL A 98 -1.84 4.74 -13.28
N LYS A 99 -1.84 4.23 -14.52
CA LYS A 99 -2.73 4.72 -15.59
C LYS A 99 -4.20 4.52 -15.25
N LYS A 100 -4.57 3.35 -14.74
CA LYS A 100 -5.96 3.06 -14.33
C LYS A 100 -6.43 4.06 -13.28
N VAL A 101 -5.63 4.31 -12.23
CA VAL A 101 -5.98 5.28 -11.18
C VAL A 101 -6.06 6.70 -11.75
N LYS A 102 -5.16 7.09 -12.65
CA LYS A 102 -5.22 8.39 -13.33
C LYS A 102 -6.52 8.56 -14.10
N GLU A 103 -6.91 7.56 -14.90
CA GLU A 103 -8.15 7.60 -15.69
C GLU A 103 -9.42 7.64 -14.83
N GLU A 104 -9.43 6.98 -13.67
CA GLU A 104 -10.58 7.03 -12.78
C GLU A 104 -10.66 8.35 -12.00
N ILE A 105 -9.51 8.91 -11.57
CA ILE A 105 -9.46 10.13 -10.74
C ILE A 105 -9.55 11.39 -11.59
N ASP A 106 -8.71 11.53 -12.61
CA ASP A 106 -8.60 12.73 -13.46
C ASP A 106 -8.13 12.31 -14.86
N PRO A 107 -9.07 11.92 -15.78
CA PRO A 107 -8.76 11.41 -17.11
C PRO A 107 -7.87 12.37 -17.92
N GLU A 108 -6.84 11.82 -18.60
CA GLU A 108 -5.85 12.62 -19.32
C GLU A 108 -6.46 13.54 -20.40
N ASP A 109 -7.52 13.10 -21.09
CA ASP A 109 -8.21 13.86 -22.12
C ASP A 109 -9.13 14.96 -21.59
N LYS A 110 -9.40 14.97 -20.28
CA LYS A 110 -10.35 15.86 -19.58
C LYS A 110 -9.79 16.38 -18.27
N GLU A 111 -8.47 16.50 -18.15
CA GLU A 111 -7.84 17.01 -16.93
C GLU A 111 -8.48 18.30 -16.44
N THR A 112 -8.62 18.43 -15.14
CA THR A 112 -9.18 19.60 -14.45
C THR A 112 -10.67 19.89 -14.67
N GLN A 113 -11.34 19.15 -15.55
CA GLN A 113 -12.72 19.42 -15.93
C GLN A 113 -13.75 18.72 -15.01
N GLY A 114 -13.29 17.87 -14.08
CA GLY A 114 -14.19 17.17 -13.13
C GLY A 114 -15.01 16.04 -13.76
N TYR A 115 -14.55 15.43 -14.86
CA TYR A 115 -15.20 14.27 -15.45
C TYR A 115 -14.79 12.94 -14.80
N GLY A 116 -13.70 12.94 -14.03
CA GLY A 116 -13.32 11.84 -13.14
C GLY A 116 -13.85 12.08 -11.72
N LEU A 117 -13.20 11.46 -10.74
CA LEU A 117 -13.55 11.63 -9.33
C LEU A 117 -12.97 12.91 -8.73
N ALA A 118 -11.91 13.46 -9.33
CA ALA A 118 -11.29 14.70 -8.87
C ALA A 118 -12.22 15.90 -9.09
N PRO A 119 -12.23 16.88 -8.15
CA PRO A 119 -12.97 18.12 -8.32
C PRO A 119 -12.50 18.93 -9.53
N ILE A 120 -13.38 19.79 -10.04
CA ILE A 120 -13.04 20.78 -11.06
C ILE A 120 -11.84 21.63 -10.58
N ASP A 121 -10.95 22.00 -11.50
CA ASP A 121 -9.70 22.74 -11.29
C ASP A 121 -8.62 21.98 -10.51
N HIS A 122 -8.83 20.69 -10.15
CA HIS A 122 -7.80 19.85 -9.60
C HIS A 122 -7.09 19.07 -10.72
N ARG A 123 -5.80 19.35 -10.94
CA ARG A 123 -4.93 18.52 -11.78
C ARG A 123 -4.27 17.46 -10.92
N VAL A 124 -4.57 16.20 -11.20
CA VAL A 124 -4.07 15.09 -10.40
C VAL A 124 -2.96 14.34 -11.15
N THR A 125 -1.78 14.29 -10.54
CA THR A 125 -0.67 13.45 -11.00
C THR A 125 -0.64 12.17 -10.20
N VAL A 126 -0.65 11.02 -10.86
CA VAL A 126 -0.55 9.71 -10.20
C VAL A 126 0.79 9.08 -10.52
N THR A 127 1.51 8.63 -9.51
CA THR A 127 2.82 7.99 -9.66
C THR A 127 2.98 6.80 -8.71
N ALA A 128 3.97 5.96 -8.99
CA ALA A 128 4.47 4.96 -8.05
C ALA A 128 5.74 5.48 -7.38
N PRO A 129 6.03 5.12 -6.12
CA PRO A 129 7.30 5.47 -5.49
C PRO A 129 8.43 4.65 -6.10
N GLU A 130 9.66 5.17 -6.01
CA GLU A 130 10.84 4.39 -6.33
C GLU A 130 11.13 3.37 -5.22
N ALA A 131 11.55 2.17 -5.62
CA ALA A 131 11.95 1.13 -4.68
C ALA A 131 13.30 1.49 -4.04
N PHE A 132 13.32 1.63 -2.72
CA PHE A 132 14.54 1.87 -1.97
C PHE A 132 15.09 0.55 -1.39
N THR A 133 16.32 0.20 -1.76
CA THR A 133 16.97 -1.03 -1.29
C THR A 133 17.70 -0.80 0.03
N VAL A 134 17.38 -1.61 1.03
CA VAL A 134 18.05 -1.62 2.33
C VAL A 134 18.99 -2.83 2.41
N ASN A 135 20.29 -2.59 2.38
CA ASN A 135 21.31 -3.63 2.59
C ASN A 135 21.60 -3.75 4.09
N ILE A 136 21.42 -4.96 4.62
CA ILE A 136 21.63 -5.26 6.04
C ILE A 136 22.85 -6.15 6.19
N ALA A 137 23.83 -5.72 6.98
CA ALA A 137 25.02 -6.51 7.31
C ALA A 137 25.13 -6.68 8.83
N MET A 138 25.21 -7.92 9.31
CA MET A 138 25.37 -8.25 10.72
C MET A 138 26.04 -9.61 10.90
N ASN A 139 26.72 -9.82 12.02
CA ASN A 139 27.22 -11.14 12.41
C ASN A 139 26.17 -11.82 13.30
N VAL A 140 25.87 -13.07 12.99
CA VAL A 140 24.94 -13.90 13.76
C VAL A 140 25.68 -15.15 14.24
N THR A 141 25.66 -15.39 15.56
CA THR A 141 26.14 -16.62 16.18
C THR A 141 24.95 -17.54 16.35
N ILE A 142 25.07 -18.74 15.82
CA ILE A 142 24.02 -19.77 15.93
C ILE A 142 24.40 -20.79 17.01
N ALA A 143 23.40 -21.41 17.61
CA ALA A 143 23.60 -22.48 18.57
C ALA A 143 24.16 -23.75 17.88
N ASP A 144 24.91 -24.55 18.64
CA ASP A 144 25.45 -25.82 18.14
C ASP A 144 24.29 -26.73 17.69
N SER A 145 24.57 -27.52 16.64
CA SER A 145 23.59 -28.47 16.06
C SER A 145 22.40 -27.92 15.28
N VAL A 146 22.35 -26.63 14.98
CA VAL A 146 21.29 -26.05 14.14
C VAL A 146 21.77 -25.91 12.69
N ASN A 147 20.88 -26.19 11.73
CA ASN A 147 21.18 -26.03 10.31
C ASN A 147 21.26 -24.53 9.94
N VAL A 148 22.42 -24.12 9.42
CA VAL A 148 22.74 -22.73 9.04
C VAL A 148 21.77 -22.21 7.98
N ASP A 149 21.40 -23.02 6.99
CA ASP A 149 20.55 -22.59 5.89
C ASP A 149 19.10 -22.39 6.35
N THR A 150 18.64 -23.20 7.30
CA THR A 150 17.32 -22.99 7.94
C THR A 150 17.30 -21.65 8.70
N ILE A 151 18.35 -21.34 9.46
CA ILE A 151 18.44 -20.06 10.18
C ILE A 151 18.47 -18.88 9.20
N LYS A 152 19.25 -18.96 8.11
CA LYS A 152 19.26 -17.91 7.08
C LYS A 152 17.90 -17.68 6.47
N ALA A 153 17.16 -18.75 6.14
CA ALA A 153 15.80 -18.65 5.61
C ALA A 153 14.85 -17.99 6.62
N ASN A 154 14.91 -18.39 7.89
CA ASN A 154 14.09 -17.82 8.95
C ASN A 154 14.41 -16.33 9.19
N ILE A 155 15.69 -15.94 9.16
CA ILE A 155 16.10 -14.53 9.25
C ILE A 155 15.51 -13.74 8.07
N LYS A 156 15.66 -14.26 6.84
CA LYS A 156 15.12 -13.60 5.64
C LYS A 156 13.63 -13.39 5.76
N ASN A 157 12.87 -14.43 6.07
CA ASN A 157 11.42 -14.37 6.22
C ASN A 157 10.99 -13.37 7.31
N SER A 158 11.65 -13.41 8.48
CA SER A 158 11.35 -12.49 9.59
C SER A 158 11.63 -11.03 9.22
N LEU A 159 12.67 -10.76 8.44
CA LEU A 159 12.99 -9.42 7.95
C LEU A 159 12.00 -8.97 6.86
N GLU A 160 11.61 -9.86 5.95
CA GLU A 160 10.58 -9.56 4.94
C GLU A 160 9.24 -9.18 5.58
N GLU A 161 8.80 -9.94 6.60
CA GLU A 161 7.63 -9.62 7.40
C GLU A 161 7.77 -8.27 8.15
N PHE A 162 8.96 -8.01 8.70
CA PHE A 162 9.23 -6.73 9.35
C PHE A 162 9.09 -5.56 8.36
N PHE A 163 9.70 -5.65 7.19
CA PHE A 163 9.57 -4.60 6.17
C PHE A 163 8.13 -4.49 5.64
N LYS A 164 7.42 -5.60 5.51
CA LYS A 164 5.99 -5.57 5.17
C LYS A 164 5.18 -4.83 6.24
N SER A 165 5.50 -5.06 7.52
CA SER A 165 4.83 -4.33 8.61
C SER A 165 5.12 -2.84 8.60
N LEU A 166 6.36 -2.42 8.25
CA LEU A 166 6.70 -1.01 8.12
C LEU A 166 5.94 -0.34 6.96
N ARG A 167 5.76 -1.05 5.85
CA ARG A 167 5.01 -0.53 4.69
C ARG A 167 3.52 -0.32 4.96
N LYS A 168 2.95 -0.97 5.99
CA LYS A 168 1.56 -0.71 6.41
C LYS A 168 1.35 0.71 6.95
N ASP A 169 2.41 1.31 7.48
CA ASP A 169 2.39 2.67 8.02
C ASP A 169 2.97 3.70 7.02
N TRP A 170 3.19 3.29 5.77
CA TRP A 170 3.86 4.12 4.77
C TRP A 170 3.06 5.37 4.38
N ASP A 171 1.75 5.31 4.40
CA ASP A 171 0.82 6.39 4.09
C ASP A 171 0.43 7.23 5.32
N ASN A 172 0.98 6.94 6.49
CA ASN A 172 0.74 7.72 7.69
C ASN A 172 1.56 9.02 7.69
N VAL A 173 0.88 10.15 7.85
CA VAL A 173 1.52 11.45 7.98
C VAL A 173 2.29 11.51 9.29
N ASN A 174 3.58 11.86 9.22
CA ASN A 174 4.39 12.07 10.41
C ASN A 174 4.22 13.52 10.91
N PRO A 175 3.55 13.75 12.05
CA PRO A 175 3.29 15.11 12.56
C PRO A 175 4.57 15.85 13.01
N THR A 176 5.68 15.12 13.26
CA THR A 176 6.95 15.74 13.69
C THR A 176 7.78 16.28 12.55
N VAL A 177 7.52 15.84 11.30
CA VAL A 177 8.21 16.32 10.08
C VAL A 177 7.33 17.30 9.29
N GLY A 178 6.33 17.88 9.93
CA GLY A 178 5.36 18.76 9.29
C GLY A 178 4.27 17.96 8.57
N ARG A 179 3.92 18.35 7.33
CA ARG A 179 2.89 17.65 6.52
C ARG A 179 3.49 16.59 5.59
N GLY A 180 4.72 16.12 5.90
CA GLY A 180 5.42 15.15 5.07
C GLY A 180 5.19 13.72 5.53
N TYR A 181 5.53 12.81 4.65
CA TYR A 181 5.59 11.37 4.95
C TYR A 181 7.04 10.99 5.25
N SER A 182 7.26 10.20 6.28
CA SER A 182 8.59 9.70 6.62
C SER A 182 8.53 8.36 7.32
N MET A 183 9.61 7.59 7.20
CA MET A 183 9.75 6.30 7.85
C MET A 183 11.15 6.19 8.44
N THR A 184 11.26 5.67 9.66
CA THR A 184 12.55 5.37 10.28
C THR A 184 12.71 3.87 10.46
N ILE A 185 13.79 3.32 9.92
CA ILE A 185 14.17 1.92 10.09
C ILE A 185 15.20 1.85 11.21
N TYR A 186 14.75 1.38 12.38
CA TYR A 186 15.59 1.25 13.57
C TYR A 186 16.42 -0.03 13.52
N ARG A 187 17.73 0.07 13.66
CA ARG A 187 18.67 -1.06 13.77
C ARG A 187 18.32 -1.98 14.93
N SER A 188 17.92 -1.41 16.06
CA SER A 188 17.50 -2.15 17.25
C SER A 188 16.28 -3.05 17.00
N LYS A 189 15.31 -2.63 16.20
CA LYS A 189 14.16 -3.45 15.83
C LYS A 189 14.56 -4.64 14.96
N ILE A 190 15.51 -4.45 14.03
CA ILE A 190 16.07 -5.53 13.21
C ILE A 190 16.81 -6.53 14.11
N LEU A 191 17.68 -6.05 14.99
CA LEU A 191 18.40 -6.91 15.94
C LEU A 191 17.43 -7.73 16.80
N SER A 192 16.42 -7.08 17.36
CA SER A 192 15.40 -7.76 18.17
C SER A 192 14.69 -8.88 17.40
N ARG A 193 14.32 -8.65 16.14
CA ARG A 193 13.68 -9.66 15.29
C ARG A 193 14.59 -10.86 15.04
N VAL A 194 15.86 -10.62 14.76
CA VAL A 194 16.84 -11.70 14.55
C VAL A 194 17.09 -12.49 15.82
N MET A 195 17.21 -11.82 16.97
CA MET A 195 17.41 -12.47 18.27
C MET A 195 16.22 -13.33 18.73
N MET A 196 15.03 -13.08 18.23
CA MET A 196 13.84 -13.90 18.53
C MET A 196 13.78 -15.21 17.75
N ILE A 197 14.68 -15.42 16.79
CA ILE A 197 14.68 -16.64 15.95
C ILE A 197 15.30 -17.79 16.75
N VAL A 198 14.54 -18.87 16.89
CA VAL A 198 15.02 -20.09 17.58
C VAL A 198 16.27 -20.61 16.86
N GLY A 199 17.35 -20.83 17.63
CA GLY A 199 18.65 -21.26 17.12
C GLY A 199 19.65 -20.12 16.90
N VAL A 200 19.26 -18.86 17.06
CA VAL A 200 20.19 -17.73 17.16
C VAL A 200 20.64 -17.57 18.60
N ALA A 201 21.93 -17.72 18.86
CA ALA A 201 22.51 -17.54 20.19
C ALA A 201 22.89 -16.08 20.47
N ASN A 202 23.39 -15.37 19.46
CA ASN A 202 23.73 -13.95 19.55
C ASN A 202 23.76 -13.30 18.15
N ALA A 203 23.62 -11.96 18.10
CA ALA A 203 23.80 -11.19 16.89
C ALA A 203 24.36 -9.81 17.21
N THR A 204 25.17 -9.26 16.31
CA THR A 204 25.68 -7.90 16.42
C THR A 204 24.64 -6.88 15.92
N MET A 205 24.76 -5.63 16.37
CA MET A 205 23.93 -4.54 15.82
C MET A 205 24.13 -4.47 14.29
N PRO A 206 23.04 -4.49 13.50
CA PRO A 206 23.16 -4.44 12.03
C PRO A 206 23.68 -3.10 11.53
N ARG A 207 24.41 -3.12 10.42
CA ARG A 207 24.71 -1.94 9.60
C ARG A 207 23.67 -1.84 8.50
N LEU A 208 23.17 -0.65 8.27
CA LEU A 208 22.19 -0.35 7.21
C LEU A 208 22.90 0.43 6.10
N ASN A 209 22.91 -0.08 4.89
CA ASN A 209 23.62 0.51 3.75
C ASN A 209 25.08 0.88 4.07
N GLY A 210 25.75 0.03 4.87
CA GLY A 210 27.14 0.21 5.29
C GLY A 210 27.36 1.20 6.45
N LYS A 211 26.30 1.82 6.99
CA LYS A 211 26.37 2.80 8.08
C LYS A 211 25.94 2.23 9.42
N ASP A 212 26.48 2.79 10.50
CA ASP A 212 26.18 2.43 11.90
C ASP A 212 25.14 3.33 12.53
N GLU A 213 24.17 3.79 11.74
CA GLU A 213 23.07 4.68 12.16
C GLU A 213 21.70 4.12 11.70
N ASP A 214 20.63 4.56 12.36
CA ASP A 214 19.27 4.28 11.93
C ASP A 214 18.99 4.96 10.58
N LEU A 215 18.18 4.33 9.74
CA LEU A 215 17.90 4.84 8.40
C LEU A 215 16.59 5.62 8.41
N GLN A 216 16.68 6.92 8.22
CA GLN A 216 15.52 7.78 8.07
C GLN A 216 15.23 8.02 6.58
N LEU A 217 14.03 7.67 6.15
CA LEU A 217 13.51 7.93 4.81
C LEU A 217 12.48 9.06 4.90
N VAL A 218 12.68 10.08 4.10
CA VAL A 218 11.72 11.20 3.93
C VAL A 218 11.20 11.12 2.50
N PHE A 219 9.88 11.12 2.33
CA PHE A 219 9.23 11.04 1.05
C PHE A 219 8.76 12.44 0.64
N ASN A 220 9.12 12.88 -0.58
CA ASN A 220 8.81 14.20 -1.14
C ASN A 220 7.97 14.07 -2.41
#